data_5344e95927c2c70b8be7b6ef81cddebd
#
_entry.id   5344e95927c2c70b8be7b6ef81cddebd
#
_cell.length_a   1.000
_cell.length_b   1.000
_cell.length_c   1.000
_cell.angle_alpha   90.00
_cell.angle_beta   90.00
_cell.angle_gamma   90.00
#
_symmetry.space_group_name_H-M   'P 1'
#
loop_
_entity.id
_entity.type
_entity.pdbx_description
1 polymer ?
#
loop_
_entity_poly.entity_id
_entity_poly.type
_entity_poly.pdbx_seq_one_letter_code
_entity_poly.pdbx_strand_id
1 'polypeptide(L)'
;RLNRGDFNTPGKDSPFRARSPTENLARFREMRDGKLADGAAVLRAKIDMASPNINMRDPAIYRIRRATHHNTGDKWCIYPMYTFAHPIEDALEQITHSICTLEFEDQRPFYDWLMARLSESHTLADGTHLGALLAAPSPKQYEFARLNLSYVVTSKRKLAQLVNEGKVNGWDDPRMPTIVGLRRRGYTPQSLQLFAERIGVTKSDSWIDYSALEGCLRDDLDPKAARAMAVLDPIQLTISNWDALMGEGTLDNCQAPVHPHHAELGQRHFKFGKNLWIERTDFEEVPSKGFFRLFPGNKVRLKYGHIIECTGANKDANGQVTEVLAQLIPDTKSGTPGSDSVKVKGVITWVSQADAIKAEVRLYDRLFTEANPDAGGKDFLASLNPDSLKVIEAYPPPATKGKYVKIKYCMQLPTPTPQFVFFANMPQYVKEPYKRYLENKIRENWDFSGVPIDIYIREK
;
A
#
# COMPACT_ATOMS: atom_id res chain seq x y z
N ARG A 1 6.29 -7.58 41.42
CA ARG A 1 7.31 -7.81 40.35
C ARG A 1 8.44 -8.71 40.85
N LEU A 2 8.99 -8.44 42.03
CA LEU A 2 10.15 -9.16 42.59
C LEU A 2 9.97 -10.69 42.69
N ASN A 3 8.75 -11.16 42.93
CA ASN A 3 8.47 -12.59 43.12
C ASN A 3 8.13 -13.34 41.79
N ARG A 4 7.90 -12.62 40.69
CA ARG A 4 7.48 -13.24 39.43
C ARG A 4 8.61 -13.97 38.70
N GLY A 5 9.88 -13.61 38.99
CA GLY A 5 11.02 -14.10 38.25
C GLY A 5 11.09 -13.53 36.81
N ASP A 6 11.92 -14.13 36.00
CA ASP A 6 12.12 -13.83 34.61
C ASP A 6 12.09 -15.12 33.76
N PHE A 7 12.50 -15.04 32.48
CA PHE A 7 12.52 -16.20 31.59
C PHE A 7 13.47 -17.33 32.06
N ASN A 8 14.52 -16.98 32.77
CA ASN A 8 15.54 -17.93 33.25
C ASN A 8 15.34 -18.32 34.72
N THR A 9 14.57 -17.55 35.48
CA THR A 9 14.39 -17.74 36.91
C THR A 9 12.90 -17.95 37.19
N PRO A 10 12.51 -19.08 37.80
CA PRO A 10 11.12 -19.32 38.20
C PRO A 10 10.64 -18.29 39.22
N GLY A 11 9.35 -18.08 39.26
CA GLY A 11 8.75 -17.23 40.28
C GLY A 11 8.76 -17.88 41.67
N LYS A 12 8.56 -17.04 42.70
CA LYS A 12 8.43 -17.46 44.11
C LYS A 12 7.07 -17.00 44.62
N ASP A 13 6.49 -17.76 45.51
CA ASP A 13 5.24 -17.39 46.14
C ASP A 13 5.35 -16.03 46.86
N SER A 14 4.37 -15.19 46.61
CA SER A 14 4.22 -13.94 47.37
C SER A 14 3.79 -14.26 48.81
N PRO A 15 4.27 -13.50 49.84
CA PRO A 15 3.78 -13.65 51.22
C PRO A 15 2.26 -13.49 51.32
N PHE A 16 1.64 -12.85 50.38
CA PHE A 16 0.20 -12.60 50.34
C PHE A 16 -0.62 -13.70 49.59
N ARG A 17 0.04 -14.70 49.03
CA ARG A 17 -0.61 -15.76 48.25
C ARG A 17 -1.43 -16.73 49.09
N ALA A 18 -1.07 -16.83 50.39
CA ALA A 18 -1.74 -17.70 51.36
C ALA A 18 -2.94 -17.05 52.07
N ARG A 19 -3.30 -15.79 51.72
CA ARG A 19 -4.47 -15.13 52.34
C ARG A 19 -5.76 -15.89 51.99
N SER A 20 -6.70 -15.88 52.94
CA SER A 20 -8.03 -16.47 52.72
C SER A 20 -8.81 -15.73 51.65
N PRO A 21 -9.78 -16.41 50.99
CA PRO A 21 -10.69 -15.75 50.04
C PRO A 21 -11.45 -14.57 50.68
N THR A 22 -11.88 -14.69 51.92
CA THR A 22 -12.58 -13.64 52.68
C THR A 22 -11.71 -12.39 52.85
N GLU A 23 -10.46 -12.58 53.23
CA GLU A 23 -9.51 -11.47 53.36
C GLU A 23 -9.22 -10.80 52.01
N ASN A 24 -9.01 -11.60 51.00
CA ASN A 24 -8.77 -11.07 49.62
C ASN A 24 -9.98 -10.28 49.10
N LEU A 25 -11.21 -10.74 49.35
CA LEU A 25 -12.42 -10.04 48.98
C LEU A 25 -12.56 -8.70 49.70
N ALA A 26 -12.26 -8.66 51.01
CA ALA A 26 -12.25 -7.43 51.81
C ALA A 26 -11.24 -6.42 51.23
N ARG A 27 -10.02 -6.86 50.92
CA ARG A 27 -8.97 -6.01 50.34
C ARG A 27 -9.35 -5.52 48.91
N PHE A 28 -9.99 -6.35 48.10
CA PHE A 28 -10.47 -5.94 46.79
C PHE A 28 -11.58 -4.87 46.89
N ARG A 29 -12.49 -4.99 47.86
CA ARG A 29 -13.49 -3.95 48.16
C ARG A 29 -12.82 -2.63 48.59
N GLU A 30 -11.77 -2.67 49.42
CA GLU A 30 -10.98 -1.48 49.77
C GLU A 30 -10.33 -0.82 48.55
N MET A 31 -9.83 -1.61 47.57
CA MET A 31 -9.34 -1.09 46.29
C MET A 31 -10.46 -0.39 45.50
N ARG A 32 -11.61 -1.05 45.38
CA ARG A 32 -12.81 -0.53 44.66
C ARG A 32 -13.32 0.77 45.29
N ASP A 33 -13.39 0.79 46.63
CA ASP A 33 -13.95 1.93 47.40
C ASP A 33 -12.95 3.09 47.54
N GLY A 34 -11.82 3.02 46.84
CA GLY A 34 -10.83 4.11 46.81
C GLY A 34 -10.01 4.30 48.09
N LYS A 35 -10.04 3.34 49.02
CA LYS A 35 -9.30 3.42 50.31
C LYS A 35 -7.80 3.23 50.15
N LEU A 36 -7.33 2.72 49.03
CA LEU A 36 -5.94 2.46 48.72
C LEU A 36 -5.41 3.39 47.66
N ALA A 37 -4.16 3.85 47.79
CA ALA A 37 -3.52 4.71 46.79
C ALA A 37 -3.13 3.94 45.52
N ASP A 38 -2.87 4.67 44.44
CA ASP A 38 -2.36 4.10 43.17
C ASP A 38 -1.04 3.35 43.45
N GLY A 39 -0.93 2.14 42.92
CA GLY A 39 0.24 1.28 43.10
C GLY A 39 0.31 0.54 44.45
N ALA A 40 -0.58 0.83 45.43
CA ALA A 40 -0.57 0.20 46.75
C ALA A 40 -0.94 -1.30 46.69
N ALA A 41 -1.81 -1.68 45.79
CA ALA A 41 -2.24 -3.07 45.64
C ALA A 41 -2.62 -3.40 44.18
N VAL A 42 -2.53 -4.70 43.85
CA VAL A 42 -3.07 -5.31 42.63
C VAL A 42 -3.78 -6.60 42.98
N LEU A 43 -4.88 -6.90 42.34
CA LEU A 43 -5.49 -8.23 42.41
C LEU A 43 -4.85 -9.13 41.35
N ARG A 44 -4.50 -10.36 41.73
CA ARG A 44 -3.87 -11.36 40.89
C ARG A 44 -4.70 -12.64 40.81
N ALA A 45 -4.68 -13.27 39.64
CA ALA A 45 -5.11 -14.66 39.55
C ALA A 45 -4.12 -15.55 40.30
N LYS A 46 -4.63 -16.58 40.98
CA LYS A 46 -3.80 -17.57 41.66
C LYS A 46 -3.69 -18.82 40.79
N ILE A 47 -2.57 -18.96 40.09
CA ILE A 47 -2.33 -20.04 39.12
C ILE A 47 -1.10 -20.87 39.55
N ASP A 48 0.08 -20.55 38.96
CA ASP A 48 1.31 -21.28 39.23
C ASP A 48 2.53 -20.36 39.08
N MET A 49 3.20 -20.08 40.21
CA MET A 49 4.40 -19.23 40.22
C MET A 49 5.63 -19.91 39.64
N ALA A 50 5.64 -21.25 39.50
CA ALA A 50 6.73 -22.04 38.90
C ALA A 50 6.55 -22.24 37.38
N SER A 51 5.44 -21.82 36.81
CA SER A 51 5.15 -22.01 35.41
C SER A 51 6.29 -21.51 34.48
N PRO A 52 6.70 -22.24 33.45
CA PRO A 52 7.64 -21.76 32.44
C PRO A 52 7.05 -20.55 31.68
N ASN A 53 5.75 -20.51 31.50
CA ASN A 53 5.06 -19.36 30.90
C ASN A 53 4.86 -18.25 31.94
N ILE A 54 5.55 -17.16 31.76
CA ILE A 54 5.50 -16.02 32.69
C ILE A 54 4.09 -15.42 32.81
N ASN A 55 3.23 -15.58 31.81
CA ASN A 55 1.84 -15.10 31.82
C ASN A 55 0.93 -15.96 32.74
N MET A 56 1.38 -17.14 33.14
CA MET A 56 0.70 -18.03 34.07
C MET A 56 1.17 -17.84 35.51
N ARG A 57 2.23 -17.02 35.75
CA ARG A 57 2.79 -16.77 37.12
C ARG A 57 1.98 -15.70 37.83
N ASP A 58 0.83 -16.05 38.33
CA ASP A 58 -0.12 -15.20 39.07
C ASP A 58 -0.27 -13.80 38.44
N PRO A 59 -0.78 -13.69 37.20
CA PRO A 59 -0.89 -12.41 36.49
C PRO A 59 -1.83 -11.44 37.19
N ALA A 60 -1.53 -10.14 37.11
CA ALA A 60 -2.42 -9.11 37.64
C ALA A 60 -3.70 -9.06 36.78
N ILE A 61 -4.87 -9.02 37.46
CA ILE A 61 -6.19 -8.94 36.83
C ILE A 61 -6.89 -7.61 37.07
N TYR A 62 -6.64 -6.95 38.24
CA TYR A 62 -7.08 -5.57 38.51
C TYR A 62 -5.95 -4.74 39.07
N ARG A 63 -5.95 -3.44 38.76
CA ARG A 63 -5.06 -2.43 39.31
C ARG A 63 -5.83 -1.21 39.76
N ILE A 64 -5.25 -0.46 40.70
CA ILE A 64 -5.72 0.86 41.11
C ILE A 64 -5.15 1.87 40.12
N ARG A 65 -5.98 2.72 39.57
CA ARG A 65 -5.61 3.86 38.74
C ARG A 65 -6.66 4.95 38.84
N ARG A 66 -6.30 6.10 39.34
CA ARG A 66 -7.15 7.28 39.34
C ARG A 66 -6.88 8.07 38.06
N ALA A 67 -7.85 8.02 37.15
CA ALA A 67 -7.81 8.77 35.91
C ALA A 67 -9.25 8.95 35.45
N THR A 68 -9.60 10.15 34.98
CA THR A 68 -10.91 10.43 34.41
C THR A 68 -11.09 9.62 33.12
N HIS A 69 -12.15 8.82 33.05
CA HIS A 69 -12.49 8.01 31.88
C HIS A 69 -13.51 8.74 31.02
N HIS A 70 -13.32 8.74 29.69
CA HIS A 70 -14.16 9.52 28.77
C HIS A 70 -15.66 9.20 28.81
N ASN A 71 -16.07 7.96 29.18
CA ASN A 71 -17.47 7.58 29.30
C ASN A 71 -18.00 7.60 30.74
N THR A 72 -17.17 7.25 31.73
CA THR A 72 -17.62 7.04 33.12
C THR A 72 -17.10 8.09 34.09
N GLY A 73 -16.31 9.07 33.61
CA GLY A 73 -15.70 10.10 34.46
C GLY A 73 -14.83 9.48 35.54
N ASP A 74 -15.01 9.95 36.78
CA ASP A 74 -14.25 9.53 37.98
C ASP A 74 -14.95 8.44 38.80
N LYS A 75 -15.96 7.76 38.21
CA LYS A 75 -16.76 6.74 38.88
C LYS A 75 -15.92 5.58 39.40
N TRP A 76 -14.85 5.20 38.71
CA TRP A 76 -14.02 4.04 39.01
C TRP A 76 -12.57 4.46 39.31
N CYS A 77 -11.98 3.86 40.34
CA CYS A 77 -10.55 3.99 40.67
C CYS A 77 -9.76 2.70 40.51
N ILE A 78 -10.44 1.59 40.11
CA ILE A 78 -9.82 0.33 39.74
C ILE A 78 -10.21 -0.03 38.32
N TYR A 79 -9.29 -0.67 37.59
CA TYR A 79 -9.50 -1.08 36.20
C TYR A 79 -8.99 -2.50 36.01
N PRO A 80 -9.71 -3.34 35.25
CA PRO A 80 -9.22 -4.65 34.85
C PRO A 80 -8.01 -4.50 33.94
N MET A 81 -7.12 -5.49 34.01
CA MET A 81 -6.06 -5.62 33.00
C MET A 81 -6.64 -6.14 31.69
N TYR A 82 -6.09 -5.70 30.57
CA TYR A 82 -6.58 -6.08 29.24
C TYR A 82 -6.74 -7.60 29.05
N THR A 83 -5.72 -8.36 29.46
CA THR A 83 -5.72 -9.83 29.35
C THR A 83 -6.79 -10.53 30.20
N PHE A 84 -7.36 -9.83 31.17
CA PHE A 84 -8.49 -10.32 31.98
C PHE A 84 -9.84 -9.85 31.42
N ALA A 85 -9.95 -8.59 31.00
CA ALA A 85 -11.21 -8.03 30.50
C ALA A 85 -11.60 -8.61 29.14
N HIS A 86 -10.68 -8.65 28.19
CA HIS A 86 -10.93 -9.06 26.80
C HIS A 86 -11.56 -10.46 26.69
N PRO A 87 -11.06 -11.55 27.35
CA PRO A 87 -11.71 -12.85 27.26
C PRO A 87 -13.14 -12.87 27.82
N ILE A 88 -13.38 -12.08 28.87
CA ILE A 88 -14.71 -11.99 29.50
C ILE A 88 -15.70 -11.26 28.59
N GLU A 89 -15.25 -10.17 27.96
CA GLU A 89 -16.05 -9.41 27.02
C GLU A 89 -16.39 -10.26 25.81
N ASP A 90 -15.43 -10.99 25.24
CA ASP A 90 -15.66 -11.95 24.16
C ASP A 90 -16.75 -12.96 24.51
N ALA A 91 -16.68 -13.55 25.72
CA ALA A 91 -17.67 -14.54 26.17
C ALA A 91 -19.06 -13.93 26.40
N LEU A 92 -19.13 -12.72 26.96
CA LEU A 92 -20.39 -12.00 27.20
C LEU A 92 -21.06 -11.59 25.88
N GLU A 93 -20.27 -11.24 24.87
CA GLU A 93 -20.74 -10.89 23.53
C GLU A 93 -20.98 -12.13 22.64
N GLN A 94 -20.78 -13.34 23.17
CA GLN A 94 -20.95 -14.61 22.45
C GLN A 94 -20.03 -14.75 21.21
N ILE A 95 -18.84 -14.17 21.26
CA ILE A 95 -17.80 -14.35 20.26
C ILE A 95 -17.37 -15.83 20.27
N THR A 96 -17.29 -16.44 19.11
CA THR A 96 -16.82 -17.82 18.96
C THR A 96 -15.33 -17.92 18.68
N HIS A 97 -14.79 -16.96 17.89
CA HIS A 97 -13.41 -16.90 17.45
C HIS A 97 -12.82 -15.54 17.83
N SER A 98 -11.98 -15.52 18.87
CA SER A 98 -11.23 -14.36 19.29
C SER A 98 -9.95 -14.27 18.47
N ILE A 99 -9.90 -13.34 17.51
CA ILE A 99 -8.81 -13.23 16.54
C ILE A 99 -7.84 -12.14 17.00
N CYS A 100 -6.55 -12.47 17.11
CA CYS A 100 -5.51 -11.52 17.53
C CYS A 100 -4.18 -11.76 16.82
N THR A 101 -3.21 -10.88 17.07
CA THR A 101 -1.86 -11.04 16.52
C THR A 101 -1.00 -11.99 17.35
N LEU A 102 0.10 -12.51 16.79
CA LEU A 102 1.03 -13.45 17.43
C LEU A 102 1.60 -12.94 18.76
N GLU A 103 1.57 -11.63 19.02
CA GLU A 103 1.97 -11.02 20.31
C GLU A 103 1.20 -11.61 21.51
N PHE A 104 0.03 -12.18 21.28
CA PHE A 104 -0.85 -12.75 22.31
C PHE A 104 -0.76 -14.28 22.41
N GLU A 105 0.06 -14.95 21.59
CA GLU A 105 0.16 -16.41 21.60
C GLU A 105 0.57 -16.95 22.98
N ASP A 106 1.56 -16.32 23.61
CA ASP A 106 2.00 -16.70 24.97
C ASP A 106 0.95 -16.44 26.05
N GLN A 107 -0.08 -15.65 25.75
CA GLN A 107 -1.18 -15.34 26.67
C GLN A 107 -2.38 -16.29 26.51
N ARG A 108 -2.45 -17.09 25.44
CA ARG A 108 -3.54 -18.05 25.23
C ARG A 108 -3.76 -19.02 26.39
N PRO A 109 -2.71 -19.58 27.04
CA PRO A 109 -2.92 -20.43 28.20
C PRO A 109 -3.66 -19.75 29.35
N PHE A 110 -3.44 -18.42 29.53
CA PHE A 110 -4.19 -17.64 30.51
C PHE A 110 -5.63 -17.40 30.05
N TYR A 111 -5.86 -17.14 28.78
CA TYR A 111 -7.19 -17.02 28.20
C TYR A 111 -8.03 -18.29 28.45
N ASP A 112 -7.48 -19.45 28.08
CA ASP A 112 -8.15 -20.75 28.24
C ASP A 112 -8.39 -21.06 29.72
N TRP A 113 -7.42 -20.81 30.60
CA TRP A 113 -7.54 -20.99 32.03
C TRP A 113 -8.67 -20.12 32.61
N LEU A 114 -8.75 -18.86 32.21
CA LEU A 114 -9.77 -17.92 32.67
C LEU A 114 -11.15 -18.36 32.22
N MET A 115 -11.30 -18.72 30.95
CA MET A 115 -12.55 -19.20 30.41
C MET A 115 -13.04 -20.47 31.12
N ALA A 116 -12.17 -21.45 31.35
CA ALA A 116 -12.49 -22.65 32.10
C ALA A 116 -12.98 -22.30 33.54
N ARG A 117 -12.25 -21.42 34.25
CA ARG A 117 -12.62 -21.03 35.61
C ARG A 117 -13.96 -20.31 35.72
N LEU A 118 -14.33 -19.52 34.74
CA LEU A 118 -15.56 -18.75 34.76
C LEU A 118 -16.77 -19.53 34.20
N SER A 119 -16.52 -20.60 33.46
CA SER A 119 -17.57 -21.49 32.90
C SER A 119 -17.86 -22.70 33.79
N GLU A 120 -17.11 -22.92 34.89
CA GLU A 120 -17.35 -23.98 35.84
C GLU A 120 -18.13 -23.47 37.05
N SER A 121 -18.95 -24.33 37.64
CA SER A 121 -19.56 -24.06 38.95
C SER A 121 -18.58 -24.42 40.08
N HIS A 122 -18.57 -23.63 41.12
CA HIS A 122 -17.67 -23.80 42.27
C HIS A 122 -18.45 -23.87 43.58
N THR A 123 -17.98 -24.71 44.51
CA THR A 123 -18.47 -24.70 45.89
C THR A 123 -17.38 -24.12 46.75
N LEU A 124 -17.71 -23.04 47.48
CA LEU A 124 -16.77 -22.39 48.40
C LEU A 124 -16.59 -23.22 49.66
N ALA A 125 -15.54 -22.92 50.44
CA ALA A 125 -15.22 -23.62 51.68
C ALA A 125 -16.33 -23.52 52.76
N ASP A 126 -17.13 -22.48 52.68
CA ASP A 126 -18.31 -22.27 53.54
C ASP A 126 -19.58 -22.99 53.07
N GLY A 127 -19.48 -23.81 51.99
CA GLY A 127 -20.58 -24.53 51.43
C GLY A 127 -21.40 -23.72 50.39
N THR A 128 -21.08 -22.45 50.15
CA THR A 128 -21.76 -21.62 49.16
C THR A 128 -21.51 -22.18 47.75
N HIS A 129 -22.57 -22.47 47.01
CA HIS A 129 -22.48 -22.92 45.63
C HIS A 129 -22.57 -21.73 44.70
N LEU A 130 -21.52 -21.54 43.88
CA LEU A 130 -21.44 -20.53 42.80
C LEU A 130 -21.67 -21.25 41.47
N GLY A 131 -22.72 -20.88 40.76
CA GLY A 131 -22.94 -21.33 39.37
C GLY A 131 -21.91 -20.79 38.43
N ALA A 132 -21.84 -21.34 37.22
CA ALA A 132 -21.02 -20.81 36.13
C ALA A 132 -21.39 -19.35 35.85
N LEU A 133 -20.37 -18.49 35.74
CA LEU A 133 -20.55 -17.06 35.42
C LEU A 133 -20.69 -16.81 33.89
N LEU A 134 -20.10 -17.68 33.08
CA LEU A 134 -20.14 -17.59 31.62
C LEU A 134 -20.80 -18.84 31.04
N ALA A 135 -21.55 -18.65 29.97
CA ALA A 135 -22.18 -19.74 29.23
C ALA A 135 -21.17 -20.53 28.38
N ALA A 136 -21.44 -21.82 28.21
CA ALA A 136 -20.72 -22.63 27.23
C ALA A 136 -21.44 -22.57 25.85
N PRO A 137 -20.69 -22.72 24.72
CA PRO A 137 -19.24 -22.91 24.63
C PRO A 137 -18.46 -21.60 24.80
N SER A 138 -17.30 -21.69 25.43
CA SER A 138 -16.42 -20.56 25.61
C SER A 138 -15.74 -20.16 24.27
N PRO A 139 -15.46 -18.87 24.04
CA PRO A 139 -14.69 -18.41 22.89
C PRO A 139 -13.29 -19.02 22.87
N LYS A 140 -12.70 -19.13 21.69
CA LYS A 140 -11.33 -19.62 21.49
C LYS A 140 -10.49 -18.55 20.83
N GLN A 141 -9.25 -18.39 21.31
CA GLN A 141 -8.29 -17.45 20.78
C GLN A 141 -7.52 -18.06 19.60
N TYR A 142 -7.41 -17.30 18.52
CA TYR A 142 -6.67 -17.65 17.31
C TYR A 142 -5.71 -16.50 16.95
N GLU A 143 -4.43 -16.81 16.82
CA GLU A 143 -3.41 -15.85 16.49
C GLU A 143 -2.98 -15.96 15.03
N PHE A 144 -2.57 -14.83 14.47
CA PHE A 144 -1.99 -14.74 13.13
C PHE A 144 -0.86 -13.73 13.08
N ALA A 145 0.05 -13.90 12.10
CA ALA A 145 1.17 -13.01 11.88
C ALA A 145 0.70 -11.62 11.44
N ARG A 146 1.44 -10.60 11.86
CA ARG A 146 1.22 -9.23 11.39
C ARG A 146 1.59 -9.10 9.92
N LEU A 147 0.78 -8.36 9.15
CA LEU A 147 1.13 -7.94 7.81
C LEU A 147 2.29 -6.94 7.85
N ASN A 148 3.43 -7.30 7.29
CA ASN A 148 4.55 -6.41 7.05
C ASN A 148 4.61 -6.10 5.55
N LEU A 149 4.55 -4.82 5.22
CA LEU A 149 4.55 -4.34 3.84
C LEU A 149 5.81 -3.52 3.60
N SER A 150 6.53 -3.79 2.51
CA SER A 150 7.75 -3.05 2.18
C SER A 150 7.45 -1.59 1.84
N TYR A 151 8.40 -0.70 2.14
CA TYR A 151 8.32 0.75 1.90
C TYR A 151 7.21 1.47 2.66
N VAL A 152 6.75 0.89 3.77
CA VAL A 152 5.63 1.38 4.58
C VAL A 152 5.97 1.27 6.06
N VAL A 153 5.50 2.20 6.87
CA VAL A 153 5.40 2.06 8.31
C VAL A 153 3.94 1.90 8.71
N THR A 154 3.62 0.95 9.59
CA THR A 154 2.25 0.67 10.05
C THR A 154 1.98 1.12 11.48
N SER A 155 3.01 1.58 12.19
CA SER A 155 2.89 2.08 13.56
C SER A 155 2.08 3.37 13.62
N LYS A 156 0.96 3.38 14.36
CA LYS A 156 0.12 4.56 14.57
C LYS A 156 0.92 5.78 15.05
N ARG A 157 1.88 5.59 15.96
CA ARG A 157 2.73 6.68 16.47
C ARG A 157 3.59 7.29 15.39
N LYS A 158 4.21 6.48 14.53
CA LYS A 158 5.04 6.94 13.42
C LYS A 158 4.20 7.63 12.35
N LEU A 159 3.02 7.08 12.03
CA LEU A 159 2.09 7.73 11.10
C LEU A 159 1.59 9.08 11.66
N ALA A 160 1.27 9.17 12.95
CA ALA A 160 0.93 10.43 13.59
C ALA A 160 2.08 11.44 13.55
N GLN A 161 3.33 10.99 13.71
CA GLN A 161 4.50 11.84 13.59
C GLN A 161 4.64 12.43 12.20
N LEU A 162 4.45 11.64 11.12
CA LEU A 162 4.45 12.13 9.74
C LEU A 162 3.42 13.24 9.52
N VAL A 163 2.22 13.08 10.08
CA VAL A 163 1.15 14.08 9.98
C VAL A 163 1.48 15.33 10.79
N ASN A 164 1.90 15.16 12.04
CA ASN A 164 2.18 16.28 12.95
C ASN A 164 3.37 17.12 12.52
N GLU A 165 4.38 16.50 11.89
CA GLU A 165 5.57 17.19 11.36
C GLU A 165 5.37 17.69 9.92
N GLY A 166 4.17 17.56 9.35
CA GLY A 166 3.86 18.05 7.99
C GLY A 166 4.62 17.33 6.87
N LYS A 167 5.10 16.10 7.10
CA LYS A 167 5.75 15.28 6.06
C LYS A 167 4.76 14.74 5.03
N VAL A 168 3.51 14.65 5.41
CA VAL A 168 2.35 14.28 4.59
C VAL A 168 1.21 15.25 4.85
N ASN A 169 0.24 15.33 3.93
CA ASN A 169 -0.86 16.31 3.98
C ASN A 169 -2.01 15.92 4.94
N GLY A 170 -1.85 14.85 5.70
CA GLY A 170 -2.85 14.36 6.65
C GLY A 170 -3.00 12.86 6.62
N TRP A 171 -3.95 12.33 7.38
CA TRP A 171 -4.24 10.90 7.47
C TRP A 171 -4.78 10.29 6.16
N ASP A 172 -5.32 11.12 5.28
CA ASP A 172 -5.85 10.75 3.96
C ASP A 172 -4.86 10.99 2.82
N ASP A 173 -3.60 11.32 3.12
CA ASP A 173 -2.56 11.46 2.10
C ASP A 173 -2.43 10.15 1.31
N PRO A 174 -2.47 10.18 -0.04
CA PRO A 174 -2.37 8.99 -0.89
C PRO A 174 -1.08 8.17 -0.71
N ARG A 175 -0.05 8.71 -0.07
CA ARG A 175 1.19 8.00 0.26
C ARG A 175 1.10 7.22 1.58
N MET A 176 0.05 7.47 2.37
CA MET A 176 -0.17 6.83 3.67
C MET A 176 -0.87 5.47 3.50
N PRO A 177 -0.49 4.45 4.29
CA PRO A 177 -1.11 3.11 4.24
C PRO A 177 -2.43 3.05 5.04
N THR A 178 -3.12 4.16 5.17
CA THR A 178 -4.43 4.23 5.81
C THR A 178 -5.53 3.89 4.81
N ILE A 179 -6.67 3.37 5.27
CA ILE A 179 -7.81 3.08 4.39
C ILE A 179 -8.27 4.33 3.63
N VAL A 180 -8.28 5.48 4.31
CA VAL A 180 -8.66 6.75 3.66
C VAL A 180 -7.61 7.23 2.65
N GLY A 181 -6.32 7.03 2.92
CA GLY A 181 -5.23 7.34 1.99
C GLY A 181 -5.26 6.43 0.76
N LEU A 182 -5.42 5.12 0.97
CA LEU A 182 -5.55 4.13 -0.11
C LEU A 182 -6.78 4.42 -0.97
N ARG A 183 -7.95 4.73 -0.37
CA ARG A 183 -9.16 5.12 -1.10
C ARG A 183 -8.90 6.33 -1.98
N ARG A 184 -8.26 7.37 -1.45
CA ARG A 184 -7.93 8.59 -2.19
C ARG A 184 -6.91 8.33 -3.31
N ARG A 185 -6.01 7.36 -3.14
CA ARG A 185 -5.10 6.87 -4.19
C ARG A 185 -5.81 6.07 -5.27
N GLY A 186 -7.04 5.62 -5.06
CA GLY A 186 -7.86 4.90 -6.01
C GLY A 186 -8.04 3.41 -5.73
N TYR A 187 -7.62 2.92 -4.57
CA TYR A 187 -7.87 1.53 -4.16
C TYR A 187 -9.35 1.29 -3.91
N THR A 188 -9.83 0.18 -4.44
CA THR A 188 -11.21 -0.29 -4.24
C THR A 188 -11.27 -1.26 -3.06
N PRO A 189 -12.44 -1.45 -2.41
CA PRO A 189 -12.61 -2.49 -1.41
C PRO A 189 -12.25 -3.88 -1.94
N GLN A 190 -12.62 -4.18 -3.20
CA GLN A 190 -12.36 -5.45 -3.86
C GLN A 190 -10.87 -5.71 -4.04
N SER A 191 -10.09 -4.69 -4.40
CA SER A 191 -8.63 -4.82 -4.53
C SER A 191 -7.96 -5.13 -3.20
N LEU A 192 -8.46 -4.58 -2.08
CA LEU A 192 -7.95 -4.86 -0.74
C LEU A 192 -8.35 -6.27 -0.27
N GLN A 193 -9.56 -6.71 -0.58
CA GLN A 193 -10.01 -8.09 -0.33
C GLN A 193 -9.16 -9.09 -1.11
N LEU A 194 -8.96 -8.85 -2.41
CA LEU A 194 -8.12 -9.67 -3.27
C LEU A 194 -6.67 -9.73 -2.75
N PHE A 195 -6.15 -8.62 -2.24
CA PHE A 195 -4.83 -8.60 -1.62
C PHE A 195 -4.79 -9.47 -0.37
N ALA A 196 -5.76 -9.34 0.54
CA ALA A 196 -5.86 -10.16 1.74
C ALA A 196 -5.97 -11.67 1.42
N GLU A 197 -6.75 -12.04 0.41
CA GLU A 197 -6.86 -13.42 -0.07
C GLU A 197 -5.55 -13.96 -0.62
N ARG A 198 -4.82 -13.16 -1.41
CA ARG A 198 -3.54 -13.56 -2.03
C ARG A 198 -2.42 -13.78 -1.03
N ILE A 199 -2.33 -12.92 -0.03
CA ILE A 199 -1.29 -13.07 1.01
C ILE A 199 -1.64 -14.19 2.00
N GLY A 200 -2.92 -14.47 2.17
CA GLY A 200 -3.42 -15.48 3.11
C GLY A 200 -3.18 -15.12 4.57
N VAL A 201 -3.55 -16.04 5.47
CA VAL A 201 -3.35 -15.93 6.91
C VAL A 201 -2.39 -17.00 7.37
N THR A 202 -1.32 -16.62 8.03
CA THR A 202 -0.28 -17.54 8.52
C THR A 202 0.19 -17.13 9.93
N LYS A 203 0.90 -18.03 10.61
CA LYS A 203 1.63 -17.72 11.86
C LYS A 203 3.12 -17.37 11.63
N SER A 204 3.55 -17.29 10.37
CA SER A 204 4.92 -16.90 10.02
C SER A 204 4.95 -15.43 9.62
N ASP A 205 5.78 -14.64 10.29
CA ASP A 205 6.05 -13.26 9.89
C ASP A 205 6.71 -13.25 8.51
N SER A 206 6.09 -12.55 7.58
CA SER A 206 6.59 -12.40 6.22
C SER A 206 6.51 -10.94 5.78
N TRP A 207 7.43 -10.55 4.90
CA TRP A 207 7.43 -9.25 4.23
C TRP A 207 6.81 -9.40 2.86
N ILE A 208 5.76 -8.62 2.61
CA ILE A 208 5.08 -8.57 1.32
C ILE A 208 5.56 -7.32 0.58
N ASP A 209 5.99 -7.47 -0.67
CA ASP A 209 6.37 -6.31 -1.47
C ASP A 209 5.14 -5.44 -1.79
N TYR A 210 5.31 -4.12 -1.72
CA TYR A 210 4.23 -3.16 -1.98
C TYR A 210 3.62 -3.32 -3.37
N SER A 211 4.40 -3.79 -4.35
CA SER A 211 3.92 -4.06 -5.71
C SER A 211 2.85 -5.15 -5.78
N ALA A 212 2.79 -6.06 -4.80
CA ALA A 212 1.72 -7.05 -4.71
C ALA A 212 0.35 -6.39 -4.45
N LEU A 213 0.32 -5.38 -3.58
CA LEU A 213 -0.87 -4.57 -3.32
C LEU A 213 -1.27 -3.76 -4.57
N GLU A 214 -0.29 -3.14 -5.25
CA GLU A 214 -0.52 -2.40 -6.51
C GLU A 214 -1.00 -3.34 -7.64
N GLY A 215 -0.49 -4.58 -7.67
CA GLY A 215 -0.94 -5.62 -8.60
C GLY A 215 -2.41 -5.95 -8.42
N CYS A 216 -2.87 -6.13 -7.18
CA CYS A 216 -4.28 -6.40 -6.88
C CYS A 216 -5.20 -5.25 -7.32
N LEU A 217 -4.77 -4.00 -7.15
CA LEU A 217 -5.51 -2.85 -7.66
C LEU A 217 -5.63 -2.88 -9.18
N ARG A 218 -4.52 -3.16 -9.88
CA ARG A 218 -4.52 -3.25 -11.34
C ARG A 218 -5.46 -4.34 -11.83
N ASP A 219 -5.40 -5.52 -11.22
CA ASP A 219 -6.23 -6.66 -11.61
C ASP A 219 -7.72 -6.40 -11.37
N ASP A 220 -8.06 -5.64 -10.32
CA ASP A 220 -9.44 -5.23 -10.07
C ASP A 220 -9.93 -4.15 -11.04
N LEU A 221 -9.09 -3.17 -11.35
CA LEU A 221 -9.49 -2.04 -12.20
C LEU A 221 -9.47 -2.38 -13.70
N ASP A 222 -8.57 -3.27 -14.15
CA ASP A 222 -8.41 -3.55 -15.57
C ASP A 222 -9.71 -3.99 -16.27
N PRO A 223 -10.52 -4.90 -15.72
CA PRO A 223 -11.80 -5.29 -16.33
C PRO A 223 -12.93 -4.27 -16.13
N LYS A 224 -12.81 -3.29 -15.25
CA LYS A 224 -13.95 -2.44 -14.85
C LYS A 224 -13.80 -0.98 -15.22
N ALA A 225 -12.57 -0.46 -15.18
CA ALA A 225 -12.35 0.97 -15.27
C ALA A 225 -12.58 1.51 -16.69
N ALA A 226 -13.40 2.53 -16.80
CA ALA A 226 -13.55 3.29 -18.04
C ALA A 226 -12.20 3.85 -18.50
N ARG A 227 -11.96 3.83 -19.81
CA ARG A 227 -10.72 4.32 -20.41
C ARG A 227 -10.88 5.77 -20.86
N ALA A 228 -9.87 6.57 -20.61
CA ALA A 228 -9.75 7.93 -21.12
C ALA A 228 -8.37 8.12 -21.75
N MET A 229 -8.21 9.19 -22.52
CA MET A 229 -6.92 9.66 -23.01
C MET A 229 -6.47 10.84 -22.13
N ALA A 230 -5.22 10.84 -21.73
CA ALA A 230 -4.59 11.93 -21.01
C ALA A 230 -3.18 12.13 -21.55
N VAL A 231 -2.71 13.37 -21.53
CA VAL A 231 -1.35 13.76 -21.89
C VAL A 231 -0.74 14.44 -20.66
N LEU A 232 0.35 13.88 -20.15
CA LEU A 232 0.95 14.29 -18.88
C LEU A 232 2.08 15.31 -19.07
N ASP A 233 2.86 15.20 -20.14
CA ASP A 233 3.91 16.15 -20.55
C ASP A 233 3.59 16.65 -21.95
N PRO A 234 2.65 17.62 -22.09
CA PRO A 234 2.12 18.02 -23.37
C PRO A 234 3.13 18.77 -24.23
N ILE A 235 3.14 18.42 -25.53
CA ILE A 235 3.71 19.23 -26.59
C ILE A 235 2.65 19.46 -27.65
N GLN A 236 2.62 20.65 -28.23
CA GLN A 236 1.65 20.97 -29.27
C GLN A 236 1.94 20.16 -30.54
N LEU A 237 0.89 19.66 -31.15
CA LEU A 237 0.90 19.08 -32.49
C LEU A 237 -0.06 19.84 -33.36
N THR A 238 0.43 20.39 -34.50
CA THR A 238 -0.37 21.14 -35.44
C THR A 238 -0.47 20.37 -36.75
N ILE A 239 -1.71 20.18 -37.21
CA ILE A 239 -2.02 19.54 -38.52
C ILE A 239 -2.06 20.62 -39.59
N SER A 240 -0.96 20.77 -40.31
CA SER A 240 -0.73 21.89 -41.24
C SER A 240 -1.67 21.94 -42.44
N ASN A 241 -2.16 20.80 -42.90
CA ASN A 241 -3.10 20.69 -44.04
C ASN A 241 -4.58 20.57 -43.60
N TRP A 242 -4.88 20.80 -42.31
CA TRP A 242 -6.24 20.64 -41.76
C TRP A 242 -7.27 21.51 -42.47
N ASP A 243 -6.98 22.81 -42.54
CA ASP A 243 -7.93 23.79 -43.11
C ASP A 243 -8.23 23.51 -44.58
N ALA A 244 -7.25 23.03 -45.36
CA ALA A 244 -7.40 22.68 -46.75
C ALA A 244 -8.26 21.40 -47.00
N LEU A 245 -8.18 20.43 -46.06
CA LEU A 245 -8.89 19.17 -46.16
C LEU A 245 -10.27 19.18 -45.51
N MET A 246 -10.40 19.87 -44.38
CA MET A 246 -11.57 19.78 -43.51
C MET A 246 -12.34 21.10 -43.41
N GLY A 247 -11.74 22.22 -43.82
CA GLY A 247 -12.25 23.59 -43.67
C GLY A 247 -11.74 24.28 -42.40
N GLU A 248 -11.56 25.58 -42.49
CA GLU A 248 -11.08 26.40 -41.39
C GLU A 248 -12.02 26.33 -40.16
N GLY A 249 -11.46 26.14 -38.98
CA GLY A 249 -12.20 26.08 -37.72
C GLY A 249 -13.07 24.85 -37.50
N THR A 250 -13.06 23.89 -38.46
CA THR A 250 -13.86 22.66 -38.33
C THR A 250 -13.28 21.70 -37.29
N LEU A 251 -14.16 20.89 -36.70
CA LEU A 251 -13.81 19.81 -35.77
C LEU A 251 -14.45 18.51 -36.24
N ASP A 252 -13.65 17.46 -36.31
CA ASP A 252 -14.15 16.10 -36.59
C ASP A 252 -14.53 15.39 -35.29
N ASN A 253 -15.53 14.51 -35.34
CA ASN A 253 -15.99 13.73 -34.18
C ASN A 253 -15.33 12.35 -34.20
N CYS A 254 -14.46 12.09 -33.28
CA CYS A 254 -13.90 10.77 -33.02
C CYS A 254 -14.68 10.03 -31.94
N GLN A 255 -14.59 8.72 -31.92
CA GLN A 255 -15.21 7.86 -30.93
C GLN A 255 -14.29 6.73 -30.51
N ALA A 256 -14.43 6.32 -29.27
CA ALA A 256 -13.72 5.17 -28.72
C ALA A 256 -14.64 4.41 -27.75
N PRO A 257 -14.48 3.10 -27.58
CA PRO A 257 -15.22 2.37 -26.57
C PRO A 257 -14.89 2.93 -25.18
N VAL A 258 -15.88 3.00 -24.30
CA VAL A 258 -15.69 3.34 -22.89
C VAL A 258 -14.76 2.31 -22.24
N HIS A 259 -14.93 1.03 -22.61
CA HIS A 259 -14.02 -0.04 -22.22
C HIS A 259 -13.80 -1.01 -23.39
N PRO A 260 -12.55 -1.45 -23.67
CA PRO A 260 -12.23 -2.26 -24.85
C PRO A 260 -12.93 -3.64 -24.88
N HIS A 261 -13.25 -4.20 -23.70
CA HIS A 261 -13.86 -5.53 -23.55
C HIS A 261 -15.33 -5.50 -23.09
N HIS A 262 -15.90 -4.31 -22.92
CA HIS A 262 -17.27 -4.10 -22.43
C HIS A 262 -18.05 -3.20 -23.37
N ALA A 263 -18.53 -3.78 -24.46
CA ALA A 263 -19.30 -3.04 -25.49
C ALA A 263 -20.59 -2.43 -24.94
N GLU A 264 -21.16 -3.05 -23.91
CA GLU A 264 -22.38 -2.61 -23.20
C GLU A 264 -22.22 -1.24 -22.49
N LEU A 265 -20.98 -0.83 -22.20
CA LEU A 265 -20.69 0.49 -21.65
C LEU A 265 -20.74 1.61 -22.70
N GLY A 266 -20.89 1.25 -23.97
CA GLY A 266 -21.07 2.19 -25.07
C GLY A 266 -19.77 2.87 -25.51
N GLN A 267 -19.96 4.02 -26.19
CA GLN A 267 -18.87 4.79 -26.80
C GLN A 267 -18.74 6.15 -26.12
N ARG A 268 -17.50 6.64 -26.03
CA ARG A 268 -17.20 8.03 -25.69
C ARG A 268 -16.85 8.80 -26.96
N HIS A 269 -17.26 10.05 -27.01
CA HIS A 269 -17.04 10.94 -28.14
C HIS A 269 -16.09 12.07 -27.74
N PHE A 270 -15.24 12.49 -28.67
CA PHE A 270 -14.29 13.57 -28.46
C PHE A 270 -13.93 14.22 -29.79
N LYS A 271 -13.45 15.45 -29.73
CA LYS A 271 -13.17 16.24 -30.91
C LYS A 271 -11.76 16.01 -31.42
N PHE A 272 -11.58 16.08 -32.70
CA PHE A 272 -10.31 16.13 -33.40
C PHE A 272 -10.27 17.43 -34.20
N GLY A 273 -9.19 18.18 -34.12
CA GLY A 273 -9.05 19.44 -34.84
C GLY A 273 -7.62 19.70 -35.28
N LYS A 274 -7.36 20.89 -35.80
CA LYS A 274 -6.06 21.33 -36.27
C LYS A 274 -4.98 21.25 -35.19
N ASN A 275 -5.34 21.63 -33.95
CA ASN A 275 -4.39 21.73 -32.81
C ASN A 275 -4.68 20.68 -31.77
N LEU A 276 -3.66 19.89 -31.44
CA LEU A 276 -3.71 18.77 -30.51
C LEU A 276 -2.57 18.88 -29.49
N TRP A 277 -2.70 18.10 -28.40
CA TRP A 277 -1.62 17.82 -27.48
C TRP A 277 -1.22 16.36 -27.56
N ILE A 278 0.09 16.09 -27.60
CA ILE A 278 0.69 14.74 -27.55
C ILE A 278 1.71 14.69 -26.42
N GLU A 279 2.09 13.49 -25.99
CA GLU A 279 3.20 13.34 -25.06
C GLU A 279 4.51 13.78 -25.72
N ARG A 280 5.32 14.58 -25.01
CA ARG A 280 6.64 14.99 -25.47
C ARG A 280 7.52 13.79 -25.83
N THR A 281 7.41 12.70 -25.10
CA THR A 281 8.14 11.45 -25.36
C THR A 281 7.67 10.69 -26.59
N ASP A 282 6.57 11.11 -27.21
CA ASP A 282 6.09 10.54 -28.48
C ASP A 282 6.76 11.17 -29.70
N PHE A 283 7.61 12.17 -29.53
CA PHE A 283 8.36 12.82 -30.59
C PHE A 283 9.88 12.75 -30.36
N GLU A 284 10.64 12.38 -31.37
CA GLU A 284 12.10 12.52 -31.47
C GLU A 284 12.43 13.14 -32.83
N GLU A 285 13.23 14.21 -32.88
CA GLU A 285 13.65 14.81 -34.13
C GLU A 285 14.61 13.90 -34.91
N VAL A 286 15.53 13.26 -34.17
CA VAL A 286 16.43 12.22 -34.67
C VAL A 286 16.07 10.93 -33.95
N PRO A 287 15.38 9.99 -34.63
CA PRO A 287 14.85 8.83 -33.97
C PRO A 287 15.95 7.90 -33.46
N SER A 288 15.82 7.44 -32.24
CA SER A 288 16.64 6.38 -31.68
C SER A 288 16.27 5.03 -32.31
N LYS A 289 17.22 4.07 -32.29
CA LYS A 289 16.96 2.73 -32.84
C LYS A 289 15.77 2.09 -32.15
N GLY A 290 14.77 1.70 -32.94
CA GLY A 290 13.54 1.08 -32.42
C GLY A 290 12.45 2.08 -32.01
N PHE A 291 12.61 3.35 -32.26
CA PHE A 291 11.59 4.36 -32.06
C PHE A 291 10.59 4.35 -33.23
N PHE A 292 9.37 3.92 -32.97
CA PHE A 292 8.29 3.81 -33.97
C PHE A 292 7.22 4.89 -33.81
N ARG A 293 7.47 5.93 -32.98
CA ARG A 293 6.55 7.04 -32.77
C ARG A 293 6.84 8.16 -33.77
N LEU A 294 6.57 9.40 -33.43
CA LEU A 294 6.59 10.53 -34.34
C LEU A 294 8.00 11.10 -34.51
N PHE A 295 8.48 11.17 -35.73
CA PHE A 295 9.71 11.87 -36.16
C PHE A 295 9.54 12.33 -37.63
N PRO A 296 10.30 13.31 -38.10
CA PRO A 296 10.18 13.83 -39.47
C PRO A 296 10.18 12.73 -40.55
N GLY A 297 9.16 12.70 -41.39
CA GLY A 297 8.94 11.69 -42.43
C GLY A 297 8.26 10.39 -41.98
N ASN A 298 8.03 10.20 -40.67
CA ASN A 298 7.35 9.01 -40.17
C ASN A 298 5.83 9.22 -40.04
N LYS A 299 5.10 8.11 -40.20
CA LYS A 299 3.64 8.05 -40.11
C LYS A 299 3.25 7.32 -38.80
N VAL A 300 2.29 7.89 -38.10
CA VAL A 300 1.70 7.26 -36.93
C VAL A 300 0.19 7.40 -36.92
N ARG A 301 -0.50 6.49 -36.27
CA ARG A 301 -1.92 6.63 -35.96
C ARG A 301 -2.12 7.38 -34.66
N LEU A 302 -2.87 8.44 -34.68
CA LEU A 302 -3.46 9.04 -33.51
C LEU A 302 -4.57 8.11 -33.00
N LYS A 303 -4.45 7.61 -31.77
CA LYS A 303 -5.32 6.55 -31.23
C LYS A 303 -6.80 6.91 -31.37
N TYR A 304 -7.58 6.06 -32.02
CA TYR A 304 -9.00 6.29 -32.41
C TYR A 304 -9.24 7.48 -33.34
N GLY A 305 -8.21 8.06 -33.90
CA GLY A 305 -8.26 9.17 -34.85
C GLY A 305 -7.70 8.80 -36.24
N HIS A 306 -7.05 9.75 -36.83
CA HIS A 306 -6.46 9.66 -38.16
C HIS A 306 -5.01 9.21 -38.12
N ILE A 307 -4.47 8.85 -39.33
CA ILE A 307 -3.02 8.71 -39.52
C ILE A 307 -2.48 10.09 -39.95
N ILE A 308 -1.33 10.44 -39.36
CA ILE A 308 -0.59 11.65 -39.66
C ILE A 308 0.83 11.31 -40.07
N GLU A 309 1.45 12.18 -40.87
CA GLU A 309 2.87 12.16 -41.21
C GLU A 309 3.56 13.39 -40.63
N CYS A 310 4.62 13.19 -39.86
CA CYS A 310 5.39 14.30 -39.29
C CYS A 310 6.18 15.01 -40.37
N THR A 311 6.05 16.33 -40.44
CA THR A 311 6.79 17.17 -41.42
C THR A 311 7.95 17.91 -40.76
N GLY A 312 8.00 18.02 -39.44
CA GLY A 312 9.05 18.72 -38.69
C GLY A 312 8.61 19.22 -37.35
N ALA A 313 9.37 20.12 -36.78
CA ALA A 313 9.07 20.73 -35.47
C ALA A 313 9.59 22.16 -35.39
N ASN A 314 8.90 23.00 -34.63
CA ASN A 314 9.35 24.33 -34.25
C ASN A 314 10.06 24.29 -32.90
N LYS A 315 11.09 25.13 -32.72
CA LYS A 315 11.91 25.21 -31.52
C LYS A 315 11.91 26.62 -30.94
N ASP A 316 12.13 26.70 -29.67
CA ASP A 316 12.43 27.96 -28.99
C ASP A 316 13.89 28.40 -29.18
N ALA A 317 14.24 29.58 -28.62
CA ALA A 317 15.58 30.12 -28.66
C ALA A 317 16.66 29.23 -27.99
N ASN A 318 16.24 28.28 -27.14
CA ASN A 318 17.11 27.32 -26.47
C ASN A 318 17.24 25.99 -27.23
N GLY A 319 16.62 25.89 -28.42
CA GLY A 319 16.63 24.68 -29.23
C GLY A 319 15.64 23.61 -28.75
N GLN A 320 14.74 23.94 -27.82
CA GLN A 320 13.72 23.02 -27.34
C GLN A 320 12.50 22.98 -28.28
N VAL A 321 12.01 21.78 -28.54
CA VAL A 321 10.82 21.61 -29.39
C VAL A 321 9.60 22.12 -28.64
N THR A 322 8.93 23.09 -29.22
CA THR A 322 7.69 23.70 -28.69
C THR A 322 6.45 23.20 -29.40
N GLU A 323 6.61 22.84 -30.69
CA GLU A 323 5.50 22.42 -31.54
C GLU A 323 5.99 21.36 -32.53
N VAL A 324 5.19 20.33 -32.76
CA VAL A 324 5.39 19.34 -33.81
C VAL A 324 4.44 19.64 -34.97
N LEU A 325 4.93 19.59 -36.18
CA LEU A 325 4.17 19.82 -37.38
C LEU A 325 3.91 18.49 -38.10
N ALA A 326 2.66 18.26 -38.53
CA ALA A 326 2.30 17.06 -39.23
C ALA A 326 1.23 17.36 -40.31
N GLN A 327 1.07 16.44 -41.24
CA GLN A 327 0.00 16.42 -42.23
C GLN A 327 -0.93 15.24 -41.98
N LEU A 328 -2.22 15.47 -42.04
CA LEU A 328 -3.25 14.44 -42.00
C LEU A 328 -3.25 13.68 -43.33
N ILE A 329 -3.32 12.35 -43.25
CA ILE A 329 -3.52 11.49 -44.40
C ILE A 329 -5.03 11.26 -44.59
N PRO A 330 -5.62 11.68 -45.72
CA PRO A 330 -7.07 11.52 -45.98
C PRO A 330 -7.52 10.06 -45.85
N ASP A 331 -8.78 9.86 -45.56
CA ASP A 331 -9.48 8.56 -45.52
C ASP A 331 -8.88 7.52 -44.56
N THR A 332 -8.17 7.96 -43.52
CA THR A 332 -7.52 7.08 -42.55
C THR A 332 -8.15 7.08 -41.14
N LYS A 333 -9.32 7.71 -40.98
CA LYS A 333 -10.01 7.79 -39.71
C LYS A 333 -10.36 6.41 -39.15
N SER A 334 -10.03 6.15 -37.91
CA SER A 334 -10.34 4.88 -37.22
C SER A 334 -11.84 4.59 -37.25
N GLY A 335 -12.22 3.36 -37.63
CA GLY A 335 -13.62 2.92 -37.72
C GLY A 335 -14.36 3.34 -38.98
N THR A 336 -13.68 3.92 -39.98
CA THR A 336 -14.26 4.22 -41.31
C THR A 336 -13.70 3.26 -42.39
N PRO A 337 -14.43 3.04 -43.51
CA PRO A 337 -13.89 2.28 -44.61
C PRO A 337 -12.57 2.89 -45.12
N GLY A 338 -11.56 2.07 -45.36
CA GLY A 338 -10.24 2.53 -45.77
C GLY A 338 -9.29 2.94 -44.64
N SER A 339 -9.73 2.93 -43.39
CA SER A 339 -8.89 3.31 -42.23
C SER A 339 -7.55 2.57 -42.18
N ASP A 340 -7.48 1.34 -42.67
CA ASP A 340 -6.29 0.48 -42.65
C ASP A 340 -5.53 0.46 -43.98
N SER A 341 -5.89 1.34 -44.94
CA SER A 341 -5.22 1.47 -46.26
C SER A 341 -3.75 1.85 -46.12
N VAL A 342 -3.39 2.60 -45.08
CA VAL A 342 -2.01 2.96 -44.73
C VAL A 342 -1.57 2.21 -43.48
N LYS A 343 -0.57 1.36 -43.62
CA LYS A 343 -0.01 0.60 -42.48
C LYS A 343 1.00 1.45 -41.74
N VAL A 344 0.83 1.55 -40.40
CA VAL A 344 1.75 2.24 -39.51
C VAL A 344 2.12 1.35 -38.34
N LYS A 345 3.34 1.50 -37.82
CA LYS A 345 3.80 0.76 -36.64
C LYS A 345 3.49 1.46 -35.31
N GLY A 346 3.41 2.79 -35.36
CA GLY A 346 3.20 3.62 -34.18
C GLY A 346 1.74 4.01 -33.99
N VAL A 347 1.27 3.88 -32.74
CA VAL A 347 0.00 4.47 -32.28
C VAL A 347 0.32 5.32 -31.06
N ILE A 348 -0.04 6.61 -31.10
CA ILE A 348 0.23 7.55 -30.02
C ILE A 348 -1.07 8.09 -29.40
N THR A 349 -1.01 8.45 -28.12
CA THR A 349 -2.11 9.08 -27.40
C THR A 349 -2.09 10.58 -27.64
N TRP A 350 -3.26 11.18 -27.70
CA TRP A 350 -3.44 12.60 -27.95
C TRP A 350 -4.72 13.11 -27.29
N VAL A 351 -4.83 14.42 -27.12
CA VAL A 351 -6.08 15.12 -26.76
C VAL A 351 -6.22 16.39 -27.60
N SER A 352 -7.45 16.75 -27.94
CA SER A 352 -7.72 17.97 -28.72
C SER A 352 -7.62 19.20 -27.83
N GLN A 353 -7.07 20.29 -28.36
CA GLN A 353 -7.11 21.59 -27.67
C GLN A 353 -8.53 22.15 -27.54
N ALA A 354 -9.46 21.67 -28.37
CA ALA A 354 -10.84 22.17 -28.37
C ALA A 354 -11.69 21.66 -27.21
N ASP A 355 -11.43 20.43 -26.72
CA ASP A 355 -12.26 19.80 -25.67
C ASP A 355 -11.45 19.18 -24.53
N ALA A 356 -10.12 19.31 -24.54
CA ALA A 356 -9.28 18.85 -23.44
C ALA A 356 -9.46 19.71 -22.19
N ILE A 357 -9.53 19.06 -21.04
CA ILE A 357 -9.61 19.70 -19.74
C ILE A 357 -8.21 19.73 -19.11
N LYS A 358 -7.78 20.93 -18.70
CA LYS A 358 -6.55 21.10 -17.91
C LYS A 358 -6.77 20.55 -16.49
N ALA A 359 -5.83 19.76 -16.04
CA ALA A 359 -5.88 19.20 -14.69
C ALA A 359 -4.50 19.25 -14.02
N GLU A 360 -4.47 19.49 -12.72
CA GLU A 360 -3.28 19.25 -11.91
C GLU A 360 -3.06 17.73 -11.81
N VAL A 361 -1.87 17.27 -12.13
CA VAL A 361 -1.50 15.87 -12.04
C VAL A 361 -0.53 15.68 -10.89
N ARG A 362 -0.90 14.86 -9.92
CA ARG A 362 -0.07 14.48 -8.79
C ARG A 362 0.45 13.07 -9.01
N LEU A 363 1.76 12.96 -9.23
CA LEU A 363 2.43 11.68 -9.35
C LEU A 363 2.94 11.26 -7.97
N TYR A 364 2.32 10.22 -7.43
CA TYR A 364 2.70 9.65 -6.14
C TYR A 364 3.65 8.46 -6.36
N ASP A 365 4.77 8.47 -5.65
CA ASP A 365 5.68 7.36 -5.51
C ASP A 365 5.62 6.81 -4.07
N ARG A 366 6.45 5.84 -3.75
CA ARG A 366 6.61 5.29 -2.39
C ARG A 366 7.07 6.38 -1.44
N LEU A 367 6.48 6.41 -0.24
CA LEU A 367 6.82 7.41 0.77
C LEU A 367 8.24 7.22 1.32
N PHE A 368 8.77 6.00 1.28
CA PHE A 368 10.10 5.66 1.76
C PHE A 368 10.98 5.09 0.64
N THR A 369 12.27 5.33 0.74
CA THR A 369 13.29 4.80 -0.19
C THR A 369 13.75 3.40 0.19
N GLU A 370 13.61 3.01 1.47
CA GLU A 370 14.04 1.71 1.98
C GLU A 370 12.84 0.75 2.13
N ALA A 371 13.06 -0.53 1.87
CA ALA A 371 12.01 -1.55 2.01
C ALA A 371 11.53 -1.71 3.46
N ASN A 372 12.44 -1.56 4.43
CA ASN A 372 12.12 -1.60 5.85
C ASN A 372 12.58 -0.28 6.52
N PRO A 373 11.75 0.76 6.51
CA PRO A 373 12.14 2.10 6.94
C PRO A 373 12.55 2.21 8.41
N ASP A 374 12.07 1.30 9.26
CA ASP A 374 12.32 1.32 10.71
C ASP A 374 13.16 0.13 11.23
N ALA A 375 13.85 -0.56 10.33
CA ALA A 375 14.71 -1.68 10.68
C ALA A 375 15.83 -1.26 11.65
N GLY A 376 16.08 -2.10 12.66
CA GLY A 376 17.21 -1.94 13.57
C GLY A 376 17.14 -0.70 14.45
N GLY A 377 15.96 -0.10 14.65
CA GLY A 377 15.81 1.11 15.48
C GLY A 377 16.31 2.40 14.82
N LYS A 378 16.55 2.39 13.51
CA LYS A 378 16.90 3.59 12.74
C LYS A 378 15.79 4.63 12.81
N ASP A 379 16.16 5.89 12.64
CA ASP A 379 15.18 6.95 12.42
C ASP A 379 14.52 6.75 11.04
N PHE A 380 13.28 6.35 11.04
CA PHE A 380 12.51 6.10 9.83
C PHE A 380 12.32 7.37 8.97
N LEU A 381 12.43 8.56 9.56
CA LEU A 381 12.35 9.83 8.84
C LEU A 381 13.54 10.03 7.89
N ALA A 382 14.70 9.44 8.19
CA ALA A 382 15.88 9.52 7.34
C ALA A 382 15.71 8.76 6.01
N SER A 383 14.77 7.82 5.95
CA SER A 383 14.44 7.07 4.72
C SER A 383 13.25 7.63 3.94
N LEU A 384 12.76 8.84 4.29
CA LEU A 384 11.72 9.50 3.50
C LEU A 384 12.20 9.75 2.07
N ASN A 385 11.34 9.47 1.11
CA ASN A 385 11.57 9.76 -0.30
C ASN A 385 11.19 11.22 -0.60
N PRO A 386 12.14 12.11 -0.88
CA PRO A 386 11.87 13.51 -1.20
C PRO A 386 11.03 13.67 -2.47
N ASP A 387 11.14 12.70 -3.40
CA ASP A 387 10.42 12.68 -4.67
C ASP A 387 9.10 11.90 -4.61
N SER A 388 8.62 11.57 -3.41
CA SER A 388 7.40 10.77 -3.21
C SER A 388 6.12 11.43 -3.73
N LEU A 389 6.16 12.74 -3.98
CA LEU A 389 5.07 13.50 -4.61
C LEU A 389 5.68 14.50 -5.60
N LYS A 390 5.36 14.32 -6.88
CA LYS A 390 5.64 15.28 -7.93
C LYS A 390 4.34 15.85 -8.46
N VAL A 391 4.19 17.17 -8.37
CA VAL A 391 3.06 17.90 -8.98
C VAL A 391 3.51 18.36 -10.35
N ILE A 392 2.75 17.97 -11.39
CA ILE A 392 2.94 18.41 -12.76
C ILE A 392 1.85 19.42 -13.05
N GLU A 393 2.23 20.66 -13.27
CA GLU A 393 1.33 21.65 -13.87
C GLU A 393 1.27 21.40 -15.39
N ALA A 394 0.17 21.76 -16.01
CA ALA A 394 -0.09 21.51 -17.45
C ALA A 394 0.92 22.21 -18.41
N TYR A 395 1.89 22.94 -17.88
CA TYR A 395 3.03 23.51 -18.60
C TYR A 395 4.29 23.26 -17.75
N PRO A 396 4.96 22.10 -17.87
CA PRO A 396 6.21 21.90 -17.18
C PRO A 396 7.32 22.79 -17.77
N PRO A 397 8.23 23.31 -16.93
CA PRO A 397 9.48 23.87 -17.42
C PRO A 397 10.30 22.78 -18.13
N PRO A 398 11.16 23.12 -19.09
CA PRO A 398 11.87 22.17 -19.95
C PRO A 398 12.73 21.22 -19.13
N ALA A 399 12.52 19.92 -19.32
CA ALA A 399 13.35 18.90 -18.69
C ALA A 399 14.76 18.92 -19.26
N THR A 400 15.77 19.07 -18.40
CA THR A 400 17.19 18.95 -18.74
C THR A 400 17.53 17.48 -18.96
N LYS A 401 18.03 17.13 -20.17
CA LYS A 401 18.69 15.85 -20.53
C LYS A 401 18.30 14.60 -19.74
N GLY A 402 17.05 14.17 -19.77
CA GLY A 402 16.65 13.00 -19.00
C GLY A 402 15.87 11.97 -19.80
N LYS A 403 16.56 11.07 -20.49
CA LYS A 403 15.93 9.81 -20.90
C LYS A 403 15.80 8.92 -19.68
N TYR A 404 14.61 8.81 -19.11
CA TYR A 404 14.37 7.96 -17.95
C TYR A 404 14.28 6.50 -18.36
N VAL A 405 15.32 5.72 -18.03
CA VAL A 405 15.24 4.25 -18.06
C VAL A 405 14.42 3.82 -16.87
N LYS A 406 13.29 3.18 -17.12
CA LYS A 406 12.43 2.59 -16.08
C LYS A 406 12.51 1.08 -16.16
N ILE A 407 13.07 0.45 -15.13
CA ILE A 407 12.98 -1.01 -14.95
C ILE A 407 11.56 -1.32 -14.50
N LYS A 408 10.88 -2.19 -15.25
CA LYS A 408 9.47 -2.54 -15.02
C LYS A 408 9.32 -3.71 -14.08
N TYR A 409 10.15 -4.74 -14.25
CA TYR A 409 10.23 -5.91 -13.39
C TYR A 409 11.52 -6.68 -13.65
N CYS A 410 11.86 -7.57 -12.74
CA CYS A 410 12.96 -8.51 -12.83
C CYS A 410 12.43 -9.93 -12.66
N MET A 411 13.04 -10.89 -13.35
CA MET A 411 12.79 -12.31 -13.12
C MET A 411 14.12 -13.06 -13.08
N GLN A 412 14.21 -14.06 -12.22
CA GLN A 412 15.31 -15.04 -12.24
C GLN A 412 14.96 -16.16 -13.23
N LEU A 413 15.92 -16.53 -14.06
CA LEU A 413 15.75 -17.67 -14.96
C LEU A 413 16.05 -18.98 -14.20
N PRO A 414 15.37 -20.08 -14.53
CA PRO A 414 15.62 -21.39 -13.95
C PRO A 414 16.88 -22.03 -14.57
N THR A 415 18.03 -21.47 -14.27
CA THR A 415 19.35 -21.92 -14.79
C THR A 415 20.27 -22.32 -13.64
N PRO A 416 21.24 -23.25 -13.84
CA PRO A 416 22.18 -23.64 -12.79
C PRO A 416 23.05 -22.51 -12.26
N THR A 417 23.37 -21.52 -13.11
CA THR A 417 24.00 -20.25 -12.70
C THR A 417 22.91 -19.21 -12.56
N PRO A 418 22.83 -18.44 -11.44
CA PRO A 418 21.85 -17.42 -11.26
C PRO A 418 21.87 -16.37 -12.37
N GLN A 419 20.81 -16.31 -13.14
CA GLN A 419 20.62 -15.34 -14.23
C GLN A 419 19.38 -14.49 -13.95
N PHE A 420 19.54 -13.17 -13.99
CA PHE A 420 18.45 -12.23 -13.78
C PHE A 420 18.19 -11.44 -15.05
N VAL A 421 16.92 -11.42 -15.46
CA VAL A 421 16.46 -10.61 -16.61
C VAL A 421 15.67 -9.44 -16.08
N PHE A 422 16.15 -8.24 -16.35
CA PHE A 422 15.47 -6.99 -16.08
C PHE A 422 14.80 -6.47 -17.33
N PHE A 423 13.52 -6.17 -17.25
CA PHE A 423 12.76 -5.62 -18.36
C PHE A 423 12.64 -4.11 -18.21
N ALA A 424 13.17 -3.38 -19.18
CA ALA A 424 13.20 -1.93 -19.19
C ALA A 424 12.54 -1.36 -20.45
N ASN A 425 12.05 -0.13 -20.37
CA ASN A 425 11.47 0.59 -21.52
C ASN A 425 12.50 0.99 -22.57
N MET A 426 13.76 1.13 -22.18
CA MET A 426 14.87 1.53 -23.05
C MET A 426 16.15 0.78 -22.64
N PRO A 427 16.26 -0.53 -22.94
CA PRO A 427 17.37 -1.37 -22.48
C PRO A 427 18.75 -0.92 -22.97
N GLN A 428 18.82 -0.28 -24.14
CA GLN A 428 20.06 0.23 -24.74
C GLN A 428 20.73 1.34 -23.93
N TYR A 429 20.02 1.99 -23.01
CA TYR A 429 20.58 3.02 -22.14
C TYR A 429 21.02 2.48 -20.77
N VAL A 430 20.79 1.21 -20.48
CA VAL A 430 21.30 0.53 -19.27
C VAL A 430 22.75 0.14 -19.51
N LYS A 431 23.67 1.00 -19.11
CA LYS A 431 25.12 0.79 -19.26
C LYS A 431 25.70 -0.11 -18.17
N GLU A 432 26.90 -0.66 -18.40
CA GLU A 432 27.59 -1.57 -17.47
C GLU A 432 27.69 -1.06 -16.01
N PRO A 433 27.91 0.22 -15.71
CA PRO A 433 27.90 0.69 -14.33
C PRO A 433 26.55 0.47 -13.62
N TYR A 434 25.44 0.57 -14.35
CA TYR A 434 24.13 0.33 -13.78
C TYR A 434 23.83 -1.17 -13.62
N LYS A 435 24.30 -2.04 -14.51
CA LYS A 435 24.22 -3.50 -14.34
C LYS A 435 24.99 -3.93 -13.09
N ARG A 436 26.21 -3.39 -12.86
CA ARG A 436 26.97 -3.62 -11.63
C ARG A 436 26.23 -3.13 -10.38
N TYR A 437 25.56 -2.01 -10.46
CA TYR A 437 24.70 -1.52 -9.38
C TYR A 437 23.57 -2.53 -9.09
N LEU A 438 22.89 -3.05 -10.12
CA LEU A 438 21.83 -4.07 -9.95
C LEU A 438 22.39 -5.36 -9.37
N GLU A 439 23.57 -5.81 -9.82
CA GLU A 439 24.26 -6.98 -9.26
C GLU A 439 24.58 -6.78 -7.77
N ASN A 440 25.15 -5.65 -7.41
CA ASN A 440 25.44 -5.33 -6.02
C ASN A 440 24.17 -5.31 -5.17
N LYS A 441 23.06 -4.76 -5.68
CA LYS A 441 21.76 -4.77 -4.98
C LYS A 441 21.18 -6.17 -4.81
N ILE A 442 21.37 -7.06 -5.77
CA ILE A 442 21.02 -8.48 -5.64
C ILE A 442 21.85 -9.12 -4.53
N ARG A 443 23.18 -8.91 -4.52
CA ARG A 443 24.08 -9.45 -3.51
C ARG A 443 23.87 -8.91 -2.10
N GLU A 444 23.44 -7.63 -1.99
CA GLU A 444 23.09 -7.01 -0.70
C GLU A 444 21.83 -7.62 -0.05
N ASN A 445 20.91 -8.13 -0.86
CA ASN A 445 19.61 -8.61 -0.37
C ASN A 445 19.50 -10.15 -0.34
N TRP A 446 20.38 -10.87 -1.07
CA TRP A 446 20.40 -12.32 -1.12
C TRP A 446 21.83 -12.83 -1.07
N ASP A 447 22.04 -13.93 -0.36
CA ASP A 447 23.38 -14.53 -0.25
C ASP A 447 23.77 -15.27 -1.53
N PHE A 448 24.50 -14.58 -2.39
CA PHE A 448 25.18 -15.13 -3.58
C PHE A 448 26.69 -15.03 -3.44
N SER A 449 27.23 -15.12 -2.21
CA SER A 449 28.66 -15.03 -1.95
C SER A 449 29.43 -16.11 -2.74
N GLY A 450 30.40 -15.67 -3.56
CA GLY A 450 31.22 -16.57 -4.39
C GLY A 450 30.51 -17.18 -5.61
N VAL A 451 29.26 -16.82 -5.88
CA VAL A 451 28.53 -17.30 -7.04
C VAL A 451 28.47 -16.23 -8.13
N PRO A 452 28.86 -16.51 -9.39
CA PRO A 452 28.70 -15.57 -10.49
C PRO A 452 27.23 -15.32 -10.77
N ILE A 453 26.86 -14.05 -11.07
CA ILE A 453 25.51 -13.64 -11.42
C ILE A 453 25.55 -13.00 -12.80
N ASP A 454 24.68 -13.46 -13.70
CA ASP A 454 24.50 -12.85 -15.01
C ASP A 454 23.28 -11.93 -15.02
N ILE A 455 23.46 -10.71 -15.52
CA ILE A 455 22.38 -9.72 -15.64
C ILE A 455 22.11 -9.40 -17.10
N TYR A 456 20.89 -9.67 -17.50
CA TYR A 456 20.37 -9.36 -18.83
C TYR A 456 19.35 -8.22 -18.74
N ILE A 457 19.42 -7.31 -19.69
CA ILE A 457 18.42 -6.24 -19.83
C ILE A 457 17.69 -6.47 -21.16
N ARG A 458 16.36 -6.57 -21.09
CA ARG A 458 15.51 -6.78 -22.26
C ARG A 458 14.45 -5.70 -22.38
N GLU A 459 14.00 -5.46 -23.57
CA GLU A 459 12.85 -4.63 -23.86
C GLU A 459 11.57 -5.44 -23.56
N LYS A 460 10.57 -4.74 -23.03
CA LYS A 460 9.24 -5.31 -22.83
C LYS A 460 8.35 -4.91 -24.00
#